data_76bb0a3fd8625e617e627e4b8942b6d3
#
_entry.id   76bb0a3fd8625e617e627e4b8942b6d3
#
_cell.length_a   1.000
_cell.length_b   1.000
_cell.length_c   1.000
_cell.angle_alpha   90.00
_cell.angle_beta   90.00
_cell.angle_gamma   90.00
#
_symmetry.space_group_name_H-M   'P 1'
#
loop_
_entity.id
_entity.type
_entity.pdbx_description
1 polymer ?
#
loop_
_entity_poly.entity_id
_entity_poly.type
_entity_poly.pdbx_seq_one_letter_code
_entity_poly.pdbx_strand_id
1 'polypeptide(L)'
;MPDPTCDDVARRMREGGVAPLVAAGWASWKAGRWREGTGGADGVLFDLASVTKPVLAVGVARSGLSRTDKLGQHVKEARGTPTGGLPLELLLAHRAGLEAHVKLYEPLLVGGAIDRGEAFERAARARRVDAGEPTDSGFAPIYSDLGYLLAGEALARFEGATDPDEVLAARVIAPLGLEGQLGSARQLEARGLDLRTIAAPTEDVPWRGGVIVGRVHDENAWAMAPTGAPGHAGLFGEVSAVLRFGEAVLDAVKGRPSPLSGDLTWLVRERPGGTLRAGFDGKRAPGEGPTSAGTVLGARAFGHLGFTGTSLWIDPDAEIVVSMLTNRVHPSRENVAIREARPWAHDALALRASK
;
A
#
# COMPACT_ATOMS: atom_id res chain seq x y z
N MET A 1 26.21 -15.02 17.22
CA MET A 1 25.40 -15.89 16.35
C MET A 1 25.37 -15.24 14.97
N PRO A 2 25.34 -16.00 13.86
CA PRO A 2 25.17 -15.41 12.56
C PRO A 2 23.82 -14.68 12.50
N ASP A 3 23.72 -13.61 11.68
CA ASP A 3 22.45 -12.90 11.53
C ASP A 3 21.41 -13.81 10.88
N PRO A 4 20.14 -13.67 11.28
CA PRO A 4 19.06 -14.48 10.77
C PRO A 4 18.90 -14.31 9.25
N THR A 5 18.67 -15.43 8.57
CA THR A 5 18.26 -15.43 7.14
C THR A 5 16.81 -15.01 7.01
N CYS A 6 16.34 -14.75 5.77
CA CYS A 6 14.92 -14.50 5.52
C CYS A 6 14.03 -15.68 5.96
N ASP A 7 14.51 -16.92 5.77
CA ASP A 7 13.82 -18.12 6.26
C ASP A 7 13.75 -18.18 7.78
N ASP A 8 14.81 -17.77 8.49
CA ASP A 8 14.80 -17.69 9.96
C ASP A 8 13.81 -16.67 10.47
N VAL A 9 13.72 -15.50 9.82
CA VAL A 9 12.70 -14.46 10.14
C VAL A 9 11.31 -15.04 9.93
N ALA A 10 11.04 -15.63 8.77
CA ALA A 10 9.74 -16.21 8.45
C ALA A 10 9.36 -17.34 9.41
N ARG A 11 10.30 -18.24 9.70
CA ARG A 11 10.11 -19.35 10.66
C ARG A 11 9.79 -18.83 12.05
N ARG A 12 10.58 -17.89 12.58
CA ARG A 12 10.36 -17.31 13.92
C ARG A 12 8.99 -16.63 14.05
N MET A 13 8.53 -15.94 12.99
CA MET A 13 7.20 -15.34 12.99
C MET A 13 6.08 -16.38 13.01
N ARG A 14 6.22 -17.48 12.26
CA ARG A 14 5.23 -18.56 12.27
C ARG A 14 5.19 -19.27 13.61
N GLU A 15 6.35 -19.65 14.15
CA GLU A 15 6.48 -20.30 15.47
C GLU A 15 5.99 -19.41 16.61
N GLY A 16 6.15 -18.08 16.47
CA GLY A 16 5.63 -17.08 17.40
C GLY A 16 4.13 -16.78 17.23
N GLY A 17 3.41 -17.51 16.37
CA GLY A 17 1.98 -17.32 16.18
C GLY A 17 1.58 -16.01 15.51
N VAL A 18 2.51 -15.34 14.82
CA VAL A 18 2.23 -14.05 14.17
C VAL A 18 1.36 -14.24 12.94
N ALA A 19 1.67 -15.22 12.10
CA ALA A 19 0.90 -15.56 10.91
C ALA A 19 1.19 -16.99 10.44
N PRO A 20 0.22 -17.69 9.84
CA PRO A 20 0.45 -19.02 9.27
C PRO A 20 1.42 -19.02 8.09
N LEU A 21 1.36 -17.99 7.23
CA LEU A 21 2.26 -17.81 6.08
C LEU A 21 3.03 -16.49 6.22
N VAL A 22 4.32 -16.57 5.98
CA VAL A 22 5.24 -15.41 6.03
C VAL A 22 6.25 -15.53 4.91
N ALA A 23 6.39 -14.48 4.11
CA ALA A 23 7.50 -14.25 3.21
C ALA A 23 8.26 -13.02 3.69
N ALA A 24 9.59 -13.07 3.66
CA ALA A 24 10.47 -11.99 4.09
C ALA A 24 11.56 -11.76 3.05
N GLY A 25 11.97 -10.52 2.88
CA GLY A 25 13.01 -10.21 1.92
C GLY A 25 13.67 -8.86 2.17
N TRP A 26 14.84 -8.72 1.62
CA TRP A 26 15.66 -7.52 1.61
C TRP A 26 16.33 -7.30 0.26
N ALA A 27 16.58 -6.05 -0.07
CA ALA A 27 17.45 -5.66 -1.15
C ALA A 27 18.42 -4.56 -0.69
N SER A 28 19.61 -4.49 -1.25
CA SER A 28 20.59 -3.43 -0.99
C SER A 28 21.37 -3.06 -2.25
N TRP A 29 21.57 -1.75 -2.42
CA TRP A 29 22.40 -1.24 -3.51
C TRP A 29 23.86 -1.16 -3.07
N LYS A 30 24.71 -2.01 -3.66
CA LYS A 30 26.14 -2.06 -3.33
C LYS A 30 26.98 -2.26 -4.58
N ALA A 31 28.09 -1.53 -4.69
CA ALA A 31 29.02 -1.63 -5.80
C ALA A 31 28.32 -1.50 -7.18
N GLY A 32 27.37 -0.57 -7.30
CA GLY A 32 26.70 -0.27 -8.57
C GLY A 32 25.63 -1.29 -9.00
N ARG A 33 25.18 -2.15 -8.12
CA ARG A 33 24.14 -3.15 -8.40
C ARG A 33 23.26 -3.45 -7.19
N TRP A 34 22.05 -3.87 -7.44
CA TRP A 34 21.18 -4.46 -6.44
C TRP A 34 21.62 -5.88 -6.07
N ARG A 35 21.54 -6.19 -4.79
CA ARG A 35 21.63 -7.53 -4.22
C ARG A 35 20.35 -7.74 -3.42
N GLU A 36 19.78 -8.90 -3.51
CA GLU A 36 18.52 -9.25 -2.85
C GLU A 36 18.58 -10.64 -2.22
N GLY A 37 17.69 -10.88 -1.29
CA GLY A 37 17.45 -12.19 -0.69
C GLY A 37 16.03 -12.28 -0.19
N THR A 38 15.38 -13.40 -0.47
CA THR A 38 14.04 -13.74 -0.02
C THR A 38 14.02 -15.06 0.74
N GLY A 39 12.93 -15.36 1.43
CA GLY A 39 12.72 -16.64 2.10
C GLY A 39 11.34 -16.74 2.73
N GLY A 40 11.03 -17.93 3.24
CA GLY A 40 9.72 -18.29 3.77
C GLY A 40 8.76 -18.75 2.67
N ALA A 41 7.56 -18.20 2.63
CA ALA A 41 6.53 -18.51 1.64
C ALA A 41 6.78 -17.78 0.31
N ASP A 42 7.92 -18.05 -0.31
CA ASP A 42 8.32 -17.49 -1.60
C ASP A 42 7.39 -18.01 -2.71
N GLY A 43 7.06 -17.15 -3.69
CA GLY A 43 6.11 -17.49 -4.77
C GLY A 43 4.63 -17.49 -4.35
N VAL A 44 4.30 -17.21 -3.09
CA VAL A 44 2.92 -17.01 -2.63
C VAL A 44 2.50 -15.57 -2.88
N LEU A 45 1.30 -15.39 -3.44
CA LEU A 45 0.69 -14.07 -3.60
C LEU A 45 -0.05 -13.68 -2.31
N PHE A 46 0.36 -12.57 -1.72
CA PHE A 46 -0.30 -12.00 -0.54
C PHE A 46 -1.19 -10.83 -0.93
N ASP A 47 -2.34 -10.70 -0.30
CA ASP A 47 -3.12 -9.46 -0.34
C ASP A 47 -2.28 -8.35 0.32
N LEU A 48 -1.85 -7.39 -0.48
CA LEU A 48 -0.96 -6.31 -0.05
C LEU A 48 -1.68 -5.27 0.81
N ALA A 49 -3.00 -5.28 0.84
CA ALA A 49 -3.81 -4.29 1.55
C ALA A 49 -3.32 -2.86 1.23
N SER A 50 -3.01 -2.07 2.24
CA SER A 50 -2.59 -0.68 2.06
C SER A 50 -1.18 -0.49 1.48
N VAL A 51 -0.39 -1.55 1.27
CA VAL A 51 0.84 -1.44 0.44
C VAL A 51 0.48 -1.17 -1.04
N THR A 52 -0.79 -1.29 -1.42
CA THR A 52 -1.33 -0.77 -2.69
C THR A 52 -1.18 0.75 -2.83
N LYS A 53 -1.24 1.52 -1.74
CA LYS A 53 -1.19 3.00 -1.76
C LYS A 53 0.09 3.59 -2.36
N PRO A 54 1.30 3.11 -1.99
CA PRO A 54 2.53 3.48 -2.68
C PRO A 54 2.47 3.26 -4.19
N VAL A 55 1.92 2.12 -4.63
CA VAL A 55 1.80 1.79 -6.06
C VAL A 55 0.86 2.77 -6.76
N LEU A 56 -0.30 3.10 -6.13
CA LEU A 56 -1.20 4.14 -6.66
C LEU A 56 -0.51 5.49 -6.77
N ALA A 57 0.17 5.93 -5.71
CA ALA A 57 0.83 7.24 -5.70
C ALA A 57 1.89 7.36 -6.81
N VAL A 58 2.67 6.29 -7.03
CA VAL A 58 3.60 6.21 -8.16
C VAL A 58 2.85 6.22 -9.50
N GLY A 59 1.72 5.52 -9.61
CA GLY A 59 0.85 5.57 -10.80
C GLY A 59 0.38 6.99 -11.11
N VAL A 60 -0.07 7.74 -10.11
CA VAL A 60 -0.44 9.17 -10.26
C VAL A 60 0.76 10.00 -10.70
N ALA A 61 1.92 9.83 -10.08
CA ALA A 61 3.12 10.60 -10.45
C ALA A 61 3.60 10.33 -11.89
N ARG A 62 3.21 9.21 -12.48
CA ARG A 62 3.63 8.76 -13.83
C ARG A 62 2.56 8.93 -14.91
N SER A 63 1.36 9.31 -14.55
CA SER A 63 0.23 9.39 -15.49
C SER A 63 0.13 10.71 -16.25
N GLY A 64 0.72 11.76 -15.81
CA GLY A 64 0.48 13.11 -16.33
C GLY A 64 -0.67 13.84 -15.64
N LEU A 65 -1.44 13.16 -14.79
CA LEU A 65 -2.40 13.79 -13.88
C LEU A 65 -1.66 14.69 -12.90
N SER A 66 -2.00 15.98 -12.88
CA SER A 66 -1.29 16.92 -12.01
C SER A 66 -1.66 16.70 -10.55
N ARG A 67 -0.64 16.61 -9.68
CA ARG A 67 -0.85 16.55 -8.23
C ARG A 67 -1.61 17.75 -7.66
N THR A 68 -1.61 18.88 -8.40
CA THR A 68 -2.30 20.11 -8.02
C THR A 68 -3.71 20.20 -8.58
N ASP A 69 -4.12 19.28 -9.46
CA ASP A 69 -5.49 19.22 -9.96
C ASP A 69 -6.45 18.99 -8.80
N LYS A 70 -7.59 19.69 -8.87
CA LYS A 70 -8.64 19.55 -7.88
C LYS A 70 -9.46 18.29 -8.13
N LEU A 71 -9.79 17.55 -7.09
CA LEU A 71 -10.55 16.30 -7.20
C LEU A 71 -11.80 16.43 -8.08
N GLY A 72 -12.60 17.49 -7.90
CA GLY A 72 -13.84 17.72 -8.66
C GLY A 72 -13.65 18.00 -10.15
N GLN A 73 -12.41 18.20 -10.63
CA GLN A 73 -12.12 18.28 -12.06
C GLN A 73 -12.26 16.91 -12.73
N HIS A 74 -11.89 15.85 -12.01
CA HIS A 74 -11.86 14.47 -12.51
C HIS A 74 -13.00 13.61 -11.98
N VAL A 75 -13.42 13.79 -10.70
CA VAL A 75 -14.49 13.04 -10.06
C VAL A 75 -15.71 13.94 -9.92
N LYS A 76 -16.68 13.79 -10.83
CA LYS A 76 -17.88 14.66 -10.89
C LYS A 76 -18.72 14.60 -9.59
N GLU A 77 -18.76 13.44 -8.94
CA GLU A 77 -19.48 13.20 -7.68
C GLU A 77 -18.87 13.97 -6.51
N ALA A 78 -17.60 14.37 -6.63
CA ALA A 78 -16.97 15.22 -5.62
C ALA A 78 -17.28 16.72 -5.79
N ARG A 79 -17.91 17.14 -6.90
CA ARG A 79 -18.27 18.55 -7.12
C ARG A 79 -19.28 19.02 -6.09
N GLY A 80 -19.03 20.19 -5.51
CA GLY A 80 -19.91 20.74 -4.46
C GLY A 80 -19.76 20.03 -3.10
N THR A 81 -18.83 19.09 -2.96
CA THR A 81 -18.47 18.50 -1.67
C THR A 81 -17.29 19.25 -1.03
N PRO A 82 -17.07 19.10 0.28
CA PRO A 82 -15.93 19.72 0.96
C PRO A 82 -14.56 19.31 0.38
N THR A 83 -14.48 18.15 -0.26
CA THR A 83 -13.20 17.60 -0.80
C THR A 83 -12.99 17.94 -2.27
N GLY A 84 -14.05 18.29 -3.01
CA GLY A 84 -13.97 18.52 -4.45
C GLY A 84 -13.03 19.65 -4.90
N GLY A 85 -12.81 20.65 -4.05
CA GLY A 85 -11.89 21.76 -4.29
C GLY A 85 -10.44 21.50 -3.88
N LEU A 86 -10.14 20.34 -3.28
CA LEU A 86 -8.81 20.02 -2.77
C LEU A 86 -7.90 19.43 -3.85
N PRO A 87 -6.60 19.77 -3.86
CA PRO A 87 -5.61 19.16 -4.72
C PRO A 87 -5.43 17.66 -4.43
N LEU A 88 -5.16 16.86 -5.45
CA LEU A 88 -4.92 15.43 -5.32
C LEU A 88 -3.75 15.10 -4.38
N GLU A 89 -2.71 15.95 -4.34
CA GLU A 89 -1.60 15.79 -3.41
C GLU A 89 -2.05 15.71 -1.95
N LEU A 90 -3.07 16.47 -1.55
CA LEU A 90 -3.59 16.44 -0.18
C LEU A 90 -4.32 15.14 0.15
N LEU A 91 -5.01 14.55 -0.84
CA LEU A 91 -5.63 13.24 -0.67
C LEU A 91 -4.56 12.16 -0.46
N LEU A 92 -3.55 12.12 -1.34
CA LEU A 92 -2.44 11.17 -1.25
C LEU A 92 -1.59 11.34 0.01
N ALA A 93 -1.49 12.57 0.53
CA ALA A 93 -0.76 12.88 1.75
C ALA A 93 -1.61 12.75 3.03
N HIS A 94 -2.85 12.25 2.95
CA HIS A 94 -3.78 12.13 4.08
C HIS A 94 -4.10 13.47 4.76
N ARG A 95 -4.11 14.56 3.98
CA ARG A 95 -4.33 15.94 4.46
C ARG A 95 -5.57 16.59 3.89
N ALA A 96 -6.53 15.77 3.44
CA ALA A 96 -7.81 16.24 2.91
C ALA A 96 -8.88 16.47 3.99
N GLY A 97 -8.57 16.26 5.28
CA GLY A 97 -9.51 16.39 6.39
C GLY A 97 -10.62 15.32 6.38
N LEU A 98 -10.41 14.21 5.68
CA LEU A 98 -11.38 13.13 5.56
C LEU A 98 -11.38 12.23 6.79
N GLU A 99 -12.52 11.58 7.04
CA GLU A 99 -12.61 10.45 7.95
C GLU A 99 -11.61 9.34 7.55
N ALA A 100 -11.12 8.60 8.54
CA ALA A 100 -10.21 7.49 8.30
C ALA A 100 -10.88 6.41 7.43
N HIS A 101 -12.14 6.11 7.72
CA HIS A 101 -12.91 5.06 7.09
C HIS A 101 -14.41 5.36 7.17
N VAL A 102 -15.16 4.99 6.12
CA VAL A 102 -16.62 4.96 6.07
C VAL A 102 -17.02 3.64 5.47
N LYS A 103 -18.02 2.97 6.03
CA LYS A 103 -18.49 1.65 5.53
C LYS A 103 -19.24 1.80 4.21
N LEU A 104 -18.54 1.96 3.10
CA LEU A 104 -19.15 2.05 1.76
C LEU A 104 -19.78 0.73 1.33
N TYR A 105 -19.35 -0.39 1.92
CA TYR A 105 -19.87 -1.73 1.68
C TYR A 105 -21.21 -2.03 2.39
N GLU A 106 -21.69 -1.13 3.23
CA GLU A 106 -22.90 -1.32 4.06
C GLU A 106 -24.11 -1.87 3.30
N PRO A 107 -24.43 -1.42 2.05
CA PRO A 107 -25.53 -1.98 1.28
C PRO A 107 -25.43 -3.49 1.06
N LEU A 108 -24.20 -4.04 0.93
CA LEU A 108 -23.99 -5.48 0.71
C LEU A 108 -24.37 -6.33 1.93
N LEU A 109 -24.32 -5.77 3.15
CA LEU A 109 -24.69 -6.48 4.39
C LEU A 109 -26.19 -6.86 4.44
N VAL A 110 -27.01 -6.13 3.70
CA VAL A 110 -28.47 -6.35 3.63
C VAL A 110 -28.93 -6.87 2.26
N GLY A 111 -27.99 -7.40 1.47
CA GLY A 111 -28.30 -7.97 0.13
C GLY A 111 -28.54 -6.92 -0.95
N GLY A 112 -28.19 -5.66 -0.71
CA GLY A 112 -28.25 -4.58 -1.70
C GLY A 112 -27.07 -4.60 -2.67
N ALA A 113 -27.03 -3.64 -3.59
CA ALA A 113 -25.93 -3.42 -4.54
C ALA A 113 -25.21 -2.12 -4.23
N ILE A 114 -23.98 -1.98 -4.70
CA ILE A 114 -23.20 -0.74 -4.59
C ILE A 114 -23.50 0.17 -5.78
N ASP A 115 -24.00 1.36 -5.50
CA ASP A 115 -23.91 2.48 -6.42
C ASP A 115 -22.56 3.17 -6.24
N ARG A 116 -21.68 3.01 -7.23
CA ARG A 116 -20.32 3.57 -7.17
C ARG A 116 -20.34 5.10 -7.12
N GLY A 117 -21.30 5.74 -7.81
CA GLY A 117 -21.44 7.20 -7.81
C GLY A 117 -21.79 7.72 -6.42
N GLU A 118 -22.81 7.15 -5.79
CA GLU A 118 -23.19 7.47 -4.41
C GLU A 118 -22.03 7.20 -3.44
N ALA A 119 -21.32 6.08 -3.60
CA ALA A 119 -20.19 5.75 -2.74
C ALA A 119 -19.05 6.78 -2.86
N PHE A 120 -18.72 7.25 -4.08
CA PHE A 120 -17.73 8.31 -4.26
C PHE A 120 -18.19 9.65 -3.69
N GLU A 121 -19.47 10.03 -3.86
CA GLU A 121 -20.02 11.23 -3.26
C GLU A 121 -19.95 11.15 -1.73
N ARG A 122 -20.38 10.03 -1.14
CA ARG A 122 -20.32 9.77 0.31
C ARG A 122 -18.88 9.86 0.83
N ALA A 123 -17.93 9.27 0.12
CA ALA A 123 -16.49 9.38 0.46
C ALA A 123 -16.00 10.84 0.40
N ALA A 124 -16.37 11.59 -0.63
CA ALA A 124 -15.95 12.98 -0.80
C ALA A 124 -16.62 13.95 0.20
N ARG A 125 -17.79 13.60 0.74
CA ARG A 125 -18.47 14.35 1.80
C ARG A 125 -18.00 14.02 3.21
N ALA A 126 -17.27 12.93 3.40
CA ALA A 126 -16.87 12.41 4.71
C ALA A 126 -15.75 13.22 5.36
N ARG A 127 -15.96 14.53 5.53
CA ARG A 127 -15.03 15.38 6.28
C ARG A 127 -15.19 15.13 7.77
N ARG A 128 -14.09 15.01 8.49
CA ARG A 128 -14.09 14.89 9.95
C ARG A 128 -14.62 16.16 10.60
N VAL A 129 -15.44 16.02 11.62
CA VAL A 129 -15.99 17.14 12.39
C VAL A 129 -14.87 17.94 13.08
N ASP A 130 -13.81 17.26 13.51
CA ASP A 130 -12.65 17.82 14.20
C ASP A 130 -11.49 18.19 13.25
N ALA A 131 -11.72 18.23 11.93
CA ALA A 131 -10.66 18.52 10.96
C ALA A 131 -10.02 19.91 11.15
N GLY A 132 -10.77 20.85 11.73
CA GLY A 132 -10.33 22.25 11.86
C GLY A 132 -10.24 22.96 10.51
N GLU A 133 -9.41 24.00 10.45
CA GLU A 133 -9.15 24.75 9.22
C GLU A 133 -7.87 24.25 8.55
N PRO A 134 -7.84 24.20 7.22
CA PRO A 134 -6.64 23.81 6.51
C PRO A 134 -5.58 24.93 6.55
N THR A 135 -4.32 24.51 6.61
CA THR A 135 -3.16 25.37 6.36
C THR A 135 -2.76 25.29 4.88
N ASP A 136 -1.71 26.00 4.46
CA ASP A 136 -1.11 25.86 3.12
C ASP A 136 -0.66 24.43 2.82
N SER A 137 -0.40 23.62 3.87
CA SER A 137 -0.05 22.20 3.76
C SER A 137 -1.27 21.27 3.86
N GLY A 138 -2.50 21.80 3.86
CA GLY A 138 -3.74 21.07 4.06
C GLY A 138 -4.11 20.91 5.53
N PHE A 139 -5.01 19.98 5.82
CA PHE A 139 -5.44 19.64 7.17
C PHE A 139 -4.37 18.86 7.97
N ALA A 140 -4.54 18.81 9.29
CA ALA A 140 -3.74 17.91 10.12
C ALA A 140 -3.83 16.47 9.58
N PRO A 141 -2.68 15.76 9.42
CA PRO A 141 -2.66 14.46 8.77
C PRO A 141 -3.38 13.41 9.61
N ILE A 142 -4.39 12.79 9.03
CA ILE A 142 -5.06 11.60 9.57
C ILE A 142 -5.15 10.58 8.44
N TYR A 143 -4.62 9.39 8.70
CA TYR A 143 -4.65 8.29 7.74
C TYR A 143 -6.10 8.03 7.28
N SER A 144 -6.33 8.03 5.97
CA SER A 144 -7.65 7.86 5.38
C SER A 144 -7.59 7.01 4.12
N ASP A 145 -8.38 5.95 4.08
CA ASP A 145 -8.57 5.12 2.88
C ASP A 145 -9.38 5.85 1.81
N LEU A 146 -10.27 6.75 2.24
CA LEU A 146 -11.17 7.48 1.34
C LEU A 146 -10.39 8.39 0.38
N GLY A 147 -9.31 9.03 0.86
CA GLY A 147 -8.46 9.87 0.01
C GLY A 147 -7.86 9.08 -1.15
N TYR A 148 -7.43 7.83 -0.91
CA TYR A 148 -6.87 6.96 -1.93
C TYR A 148 -7.90 6.37 -2.87
N LEU A 149 -9.08 6.04 -2.36
CA LEU A 149 -10.22 5.64 -3.19
C LEU A 149 -10.57 6.75 -4.21
N LEU A 150 -10.68 8.00 -3.74
CA LEU A 150 -11.00 9.15 -4.57
C LEU A 150 -9.87 9.52 -5.55
N ALA A 151 -8.62 9.44 -5.12
CA ALA A 151 -7.46 9.68 -5.98
C ALA A 151 -7.32 8.58 -7.05
N GLY A 152 -7.63 7.32 -6.70
CA GLY A 152 -7.68 6.21 -7.65
C GLY A 152 -8.73 6.44 -8.73
N GLU A 153 -9.93 6.85 -8.36
CA GLU A 153 -10.99 7.17 -9.31
C GLU A 153 -10.60 8.36 -10.22
N ALA A 154 -9.95 9.39 -9.65
CA ALA A 154 -9.45 10.51 -10.44
C ALA A 154 -8.42 10.07 -11.48
N LEU A 155 -7.51 9.16 -11.09
CA LEU A 155 -6.52 8.57 -11.99
C LEU A 155 -7.18 7.76 -13.12
N ALA A 156 -8.12 6.88 -12.77
CA ALA A 156 -8.82 6.06 -13.75
C ALA A 156 -9.56 6.92 -14.79
N ARG A 157 -10.32 7.92 -14.33
CA ARG A 157 -11.06 8.82 -15.24
C ARG A 157 -10.16 9.68 -16.10
N PHE A 158 -9.04 10.15 -15.55
CA PHE A 158 -8.07 10.93 -16.33
C PHE A 158 -7.46 10.11 -17.47
N GLU A 159 -7.14 8.86 -17.24
CA GLU A 159 -6.56 7.94 -18.23
C GLU A 159 -7.63 7.22 -19.08
N GLY A 160 -8.92 7.44 -18.82
CA GLY A 160 -10.02 6.79 -19.55
C GLY A 160 -10.17 5.30 -19.23
N ALA A 161 -9.68 4.86 -18.07
CA ALA A 161 -9.78 3.50 -17.57
C ALA A 161 -11.06 3.28 -16.74
N THR A 162 -11.48 2.03 -16.60
CA THR A 162 -12.64 1.67 -15.75
C THR A 162 -12.28 1.71 -14.26
N ASP A 163 -11.10 1.20 -13.94
CA ASP A 163 -10.56 1.16 -12.57
C ASP A 163 -9.07 1.53 -12.56
N PRO A 164 -8.55 2.07 -11.45
CA PRO A 164 -7.16 2.52 -11.40
C PRO A 164 -6.12 1.41 -11.58
N ASP A 165 -6.45 0.15 -11.28
CA ASP A 165 -5.50 -0.96 -11.47
C ASP A 165 -5.11 -1.17 -12.95
N GLU A 166 -5.95 -0.81 -13.93
CA GLU A 166 -5.57 -0.82 -15.34
C GLU A 166 -4.41 0.15 -15.60
N VAL A 167 -4.49 1.34 -15.00
CA VAL A 167 -3.43 2.35 -15.09
C VAL A 167 -2.17 1.88 -14.35
N LEU A 168 -2.34 1.29 -13.16
CA LEU A 168 -1.21 0.74 -12.38
C LEU A 168 -0.49 -0.38 -13.15
N ALA A 169 -1.24 -1.26 -13.83
CA ALA A 169 -0.65 -2.28 -14.69
C ALA A 169 0.24 -1.67 -15.78
N ALA A 170 -0.27 -0.66 -16.48
CA ALA A 170 0.44 -0.03 -17.59
C ALA A 170 1.60 0.88 -17.14
N ARG A 171 1.38 1.66 -16.08
CA ARG A 171 2.32 2.72 -15.68
C ARG A 171 3.36 2.28 -14.63
N VAL A 172 3.07 1.20 -13.87
CA VAL A 172 3.95 0.77 -12.77
C VAL A 172 4.38 -0.69 -12.95
N ILE A 173 3.44 -1.62 -13.12
CA ILE A 173 3.73 -3.05 -13.05
C ILE A 173 4.48 -3.54 -14.31
N ALA A 174 3.96 -3.23 -15.50
CA ALA A 174 4.57 -3.63 -16.77
C ALA A 174 5.98 -3.04 -16.99
N PRO A 175 6.26 -1.75 -16.69
CA PRO A 175 7.62 -1.24 -16.76
C PRO A 175 8.62 -1.96 -15.86
N LEU A 176 8.16 -2.58 -14.77
CA LEU A 176 8.99 -3.38 -13.85
C LEU A 176 9.12 -4.84 -14.29
N GLY A 177 8.35 -5.29 -15.30
CA GLY A 177 8.29 -6.69 -15.71
C GLY A 177 7.68 -7.61 -14.65
N LEU A 178 6.70 -7.10 -13.85
CA LEU A 178 6.14 -7.80 -12.70
C LEU A 178 4.74 -8.39 -12.94
N GLU A 179 4.28 -8.40 -14.22
CA GLU A 179 3.00 -9.00 -14.56
C GLU A 179 3.02 -10.51 -14.25
N GLY A 180 2.11 -10.94 -13.40
CA GLY A 180 2.07 -12.30 -12.85
C GLY A 180 2.64 -12.43 -11.45
N GLN A 181 3.39 -11.44 -10.95
CA GLN A 181 3.93 -11.40 -9.59
C GLN A 181 3.34 -10.26 -8.73
N LEU A 182 2.77 -9.25 -9.39
CA LEU A 182 2.11 -8.10 -8.78
C LEU A 182 0.92 -7.70 -9.65
N GLY A 183 -0.25 -7.48 -9.05
CA GLY A 183 -1.44 -7.06 -9.77
C GLY A 183 -2.72 -7.19 -8.97
N SER A 184 -3.84 -6.71 -9.52
CA SER A 184 -5.16 -7.02 -8.99
C SER A 184 -5.55 -8.47 -9.31
N ALA A 185 -6.57 -9.01 -8.62
CA ALA A 185 -6.99 -10.39 -8.84
C ALA A 185 -7.33 -10.64 -10.32
N ARG A 186 -8.10 -9.75 -10.96
CA ARG A 186 -8.46 -9.90 -12.38
C ARG A 186 -7.24 -9.90 -13.32
N GLN A 187 -6.21 -9.12 -13.01
CA GLN A 187 -5.00 -9.04 -13.84
C GLN A 187 -4.17 -10.32 -13.74
N LEU A 188 -4.01 -10.84 -12.54
CA LEU A 188 -3.28 -12.07 -12.29
C LEU A 188 -4.03 -13.29 -12.87
N GLU A 189 -5.37 -13.34 -12.70
CA GLU A 189 -6.23 -14.38 -13.31
C GLU A 189 -6.19 -14.31 -14.86
N ALA A 190 -6.14 -13.12 -15.45
CA ALA A 190 -5.99 -12.94 -16.90
C ALA A 190 -4.63 -13.46 -17.44
N ARG A 191 -3.63 -13.62 -16.57
CA ARG A 191 -2.34 -14.28 -16.87
C ARG A 191 -2.37 -15.80 -16.66
N GLY A 192 -3.53 -16.36 -16.34
CA GLY A 192 -3.71 -17.80 -16.14
C GLY A 192 -3.40 -18.28 -14.73
N LEU A 193 -3.25 -17.40 -13.76
CA LEU A 193 -3.01 -17.77 -12.38
C LEU A 193 -4.32 -18.11 -11.66
N ASP A 194 -4.37 -19.25 -11.00
CA ASP A 194 -5.49 -19.59 -10.11
C ASP A 194 -5.23 -19.08 -8.69
N LEU A 195 -5.73 -17.89 -8.39
CA LEU A 195 -5.53 -17.26 -7.09
C LEU A 195 -6.14 -18.02 -5.92
N ARG A 196 -7.09 -18.92 -6.17
CA ARG A 196 -7.64 -19.78 -5.10
C ARG A 196 -6.61 -20.78 -4.57
N THR A 197 -5.62 -21.12 -5.39
CA THR A 197 -4.57 -22.09 -5.02
C THR A 197 -3.27 -21.45 -4.61
N ILE A 198 -2.90 -20.29 -5.18
CA ILE A 198 -1.58 -19.67 -4.99
C ILE A 198 -1.60 -18.43 -4.07
N ALA A 199 -2.77 -17.85 -3.78
CA ALA A 199 -2.84 -16.72 -2.85
C ALA A 199 -2.97 -17.19 -1.40
N ALA A 200 -2.32 -16.45 -0.50
CA ALA A 200 -2.46 -16.65 0.93
C ALA A 200 -3.90 -16.39 1.37
N PRO A 201 -4.55 -17.32 2.13
CA PRO A 201 -5.87 -17.06 2.69
C PRO A 201 -5.80 -15.89 3.68
N THR A 202 -6.85 -15.06 3.70
CA THR A 202 -7.01 -13.99 4.65
C THR A 202 -8.07 -14.37 5.71
N GLU A 203 -8.94 -13.47 6.09
CA GLU A 203 -9.87 -13.66 7.19
C GLU A 203 -11.05 -14.59 6.85
N ASP A 204 -11.57 -15.28 7.85
CA ASP A 204 -12.87 -15.94 7.76
C ASP A 204 -13.98 -14.91 8.04
N VAL A 205 -14.70 -14.54 6.97
CA VAL A 205 -15.75 -13.51 7.00
C VAL A 205 -17.09 -14.15 6.59
N PRO A 206 -17.93 -14.59 7.55
CA PRO A 206 -19.13 -15.36 7.28
C PRO A 206 -20.08 -14.71 6.26
N TRP A 207 -20.30 -13.39 6.36
CA TRP A 207 -21.19 -12.68 5.45
C TRP A 207 -20.62 -12.55 4.01
N ARG A 208 -19.32 -12.85 3.80
CA ARG A 208 -18.67 -12.96 2.49
C ARG A 208 -18.50 -14.41 2.02
N GLY A 209 -19.09 -15.37 2.73
CA GLY A 209 -19.06 -16.78 2.38
C GLY A 209 -17.93 -17.58 3.00
N GLY A 210 -17.28 -17.08 4.06
CA GLY A 210 -16.22 -17.78 4.78
C GLY A 210 -14.83 -17.24 4.52
N VAL A 211 -13.82 -18.12 4.46
CA VAL A 211 -12.41 -17.73 4.29
C VAL A 211 -12.18 -17.09 2.93
N ILE A 212 -11.62 -15.87 2.94
CA ILE A 212 -11.32 -15.11 1.72
C ILE A 212 -9.97 -15.58 1.18
N VAL A 213 -9.97 -16.06 -0.08
CA VAL A 213 -8.76 -16.46 -0.82
C VAL A 213 -8.81 -15.90 -2.24
N GLY A 214 -7.73 -15.25 -2.69
CA GLY A 214 -7.65 -14.71 -4.05
C GLY A 214 -8.64 -13.59 -4.35
N ARG A 215 -9.23 -13.00 -3.31
CA ARG A 215 -10.10 -11.82 -3.37
C ARG A 215 -9.62 -10.81 -2.33
N VAL A 216 -9.78 -9.52 -2.63
CA VAL A 216 -9.33 -8.46 -1.73
C VAL A 216 -10.02 -8.58 -0.38
N HIS A 217 -9.22 -8.49 0.69
CA HIS A 217 -9.68 -8.56 2.07
C HIS A 217 -10.48 -7.33 2.47
N ASP A 218 -10.00 -6.12 2.12
CA ASP A 218 -10.65 -4.86 2.45
C ASP A 218 -12.08 -4.78 1.91
N GLU A 219 -13.04 -4.53 2.78
CA GLU A 219 -14.46 -4.57 2.46
C GLU A 219 -14.87 -3.45 1.48
N ASN A 220 -14.32 -2.24 1.64
CA ASN A 220 -14.62 -1.13 0.73
C ASN A 220 -13.97 -1.37 -0.64
N ALA A 221 -12.74 -1.86 -0.67
CA ALA A 221 -12.08 -2.17 -1.92
C ALA A 221 -12.84 -3.29 -2.68
N TRP A 222 -13.27 -4.32 -1.97
CA TRP A 222 -14.08 -5.39 -2.54
C TRP A 222 -15.43 -4.88 -3.05
N ALA A 223 -16.11 -4.01 -2.29
CA ALA A 223 -17.38 -3.43 -2.69
C ALA A 223 -17.26 -2.55 -3.94
N MET A 224 -16.19 -1.77 -4.05
CA MET A 224 -15.96 -0.83 -5.16
C MET A 224 -15.39 -1.49 -6.41
N ALA A 225 -14.56 -2.52 -6.27
CA ALA A 225 -13.94 -3.26 -7.36
C ALA A 225 -13.65 -4.72 -6.93
N PRO A 226 -14.63 -5.65 -7.05
CA PRO A 226 -14.54 -7.00 -6.45
C PRO A 226 -13.31 -7.82 -6.84
N THR A 227 -12.77 -7.60 -8.03
CA THR A 227 -11.55 -8.25 -8.55
C THR A 227 -10.46 -7.27 -8.96
N GLY A 228 -10.72 -5.97 -8.82
CA GLY A 228 -9.80 -4.88 -9.13
C GLY A 228 -9.09 -4.33 -7.88
N ALA A 229 -8.43 -3.17 -8.05
CA ALA A 229 -7.81 -2.40 -6.97
C ALA A 229 -8.23 -0.93 -7.09
N PRO A 230 -9.21 -0.47 -6.29
CA PRO A 230 -9.78 0.87 -6.46
C PRO A 230 -8.88 2.00 -5.92
N GLY A 231 -7.68 1.67 -5.43
CA GLY A 231 -6.64 2.64 -5.08
C GLY A 231 -6.07 2.51 -3.67
N HIS A 232 -6.91 2.29 -2.64
CA HIS A 232 -6.43 2.18 -1.25
C HIS A 232 -5.98 0.76 -0.86
N ALA A 233 -6.47 -0.26 -1.58
CA ALA A 233 -6.16 -1.68 -1.42
C ALA A 233 -6.51 -2.44 -2.71
N GLY A 234 -6.22 -3.75 -2.78
CA GLY A 234 -6.68 -4.65 -3.84
C GLY A 234 -5.60 -5.22 -4.73
N LEU A 235 -4.33 -4.82 -4.56
CA LEU A 235 -3.21 -5.51 -5.20
C LEU A 235 -2.79 -6.73 -4.39
N PHE A 236 -2.40 -7.77 -5.11
CA PHE A 236 -1.72 -8.96 -4.63
C PHE A 236 -0.27 -8.93 -5.12
N GLY A 237 0.65 -9.50 -4.34
CA GLY A 237 2.04 -9.55 -4.76
C GLY A 237 2.88 -10.57 -4.00
N GLU A 238 3.95 -11.00 -4.64
CA GLU A 238 5.03 -11.76 -4.04
C GLU A 238 6.04 -10.82 -3.35
N VAL A 239 6.81 -11.33 -2.40
CA VAL A 239 7.81 -10.53 -1.68
C VAL A 239 8.89 -9.97 -2.61
N SER A 240 9.35 -10.75 -3.58
CA SER A 240 10.31 -10.34 -4.61
C SER A 240 9.79 -9.16 -5.45
N ALA A 241 8.51 -9.20 -5.85
CA ALA A 241 7.89 -8.13 -6.62
C ALA A 241 7.77 -6.82 -5.81
N VAL A 242 7.44 -6.93 -4.51
CA VAL A 242 7.39 -5.76 -3.62
C VAL A 242 8.77 -5.16 -3.40
N LEU A 243 9.83 -5.99 -3.28
CA LEU A 243 11.21 -5.51 -3.23
C LEU A 243 11.60 -4.77 -4.51
N ARG A 244 11.35 -5.36 -5.69
CA ARG A 244 11.63 -4.74 -6.99
C ARG A 244 10.93 -3.40 -7.18
N PHE A 245 9.67 -3.29 -6.72
CA PHE A 245 8.98 -2.01 -6.69
C PHE A 245 9.72 -1.00 -5.78
N GLY A 246 10.13 -1.41 -4.58
CA GLY A 246 10.87 -0.57 -3.64
C GLY A 246 12.24 -0.13 -4.19
N GLU A 247 12.98 -1.03 -4.85
CA GLU A 247 14.25 -0.74 -5.54
C GLU A 247 14.07 0.35 -6.61
N ALA A 248 13.08 0.17 -7.48
CA ALA A 248 12.80 1.11 -8.56
C ALA A 248 12.36 2.49 -8.04
N VAL A 249 11.60 2.53 -6.93
CA VAL A 249 11.26 3.79 -6.25
C VAL A 249 12.50 4.44 -5.67
N LEU A 250 13.38 3.67 -5.02
CA LEU A 250 14.63 4.21 -4.45
C LEU A 250 15.55 4.74 -5.54
N ASP A 251 15.70 4.01 -6.65
CA ASP A 251 16.49 4.46 -7.80
C ASP A 251 15.98 5.79 -8.35
N ALA A 252 14.66 5.91 -8.56
CA ALA A 252 14.05 7.15 -9.03
C ALA A 252 14.26 8.32 -8.04
N VAL A 253 14.07 8.09 -6.74
CA VAL A 253 14.27 9.11 -5.70
C VAL A 253 15.74 9.54 -5.59
N LYS A 254 16.68 8.62 -5.84
CA LYS A 254 18.13 8.90 -5.84
C LYS A 254 18.62 9.49 -7.19
N GLY A 255 17.75 9.64 -8.18
CA GLY A 255 18.13 10.11 -9.51
C GLY A 255 18.92 9.09 -10.33
N ARG A 256 18.87 7.83 -9.98
CA ARG A 256 19.45 6.73 -10.77
C ARG A 256 18.50 6.30 -11.90
N PRO A 257 18.99 5.66 -12.95
CA PRO A 257 18.12 5.05 -13.96
C PRO A 257 17.11 4.09 -13.31
N SER A 258 15.85 4.31 -13.57
CA SER A 258 14.75 3.51 -13.01
C SER A 258 13.69 3.26 -14.07
N PRO A 259 13.10 2.05 -14.13
CA PRO A 259 11.90 1.80 -14.94
C PRO A 259 10.72 2.70 -14.54
N LEU A 260 10.71 3.22 -13.30
CA LEU A 260 9.73 4.18 -12.80
C LEU A 260 10.21 5.62 -13.01
N SER A 261 10.53 5.98 -14.25
CA SER A 261 10.95 7.34 -14.61
C SER A 261 9.92 8.41 -14.20
N GLY A 262 10.38 9.60 -13.85
CA GLY A 262 9.57 10.72 -13.39
C GLY A 262 10.00 11.25 -12.04
N ASP A 263 9.49 12.42 -11.63
CA ASP A 263 9.77 12.98 -10.30
C ASP A 263 8.93 12.28 -9.24
N LEU A 264 9.53 11.35 -8.51
CA LEU A 264 8.91 10.70 -7.36
C LEU A 264 9.30 11.36 -6.02
N THR A 265 10.17 12.39 -6.03
CA THR A 265 10.69 12.99 -4.79
C THR A 265 9.60 13.67 -3.95
N TRP A 266 8.58 14.24 -4.60
CA TRP A 266 7.45 14.85 -3.90
C TRP A 266 6.58 13.84 -3.14
N LEU A 267 6.56 12.57 -3.57
CA LEU A 267 5.84 11.50 -2.88
C LEU A 267 6.45 11.24 -1.50
N VAL A 268 7.78 11.21 -1.43
CA VAL A 268 8.54 10.85 -0.23
C VAL A 268 8.96 12.06 0.61
N ARG A 269 8.60 13.27 0.18
CA ARG A 269 8.91 14.51 0.90
C ARG A 269 8.24 14.51 2.28
N GLU A 270 9.01 14.86 3.30
CA GLU A 270 8.49 15.08 4.64
C GLU A 270 7.52 16.27 4.67
N ARG A 271 6.51 16.16 5.52
CA ARG A 271 5.48 17.17 5.70
C ARG A 271 5.27 17.45 7.18
N PRO A 272 4.96 18.69 7.59
CA PRO A 272 4.81 19.05 9.00
C PRO A 272 3.65 18.28 9.66
N GLY A 273 3.76 18.03 10.98
CA GLY A 273 2.68 17.50 11.81
C GLY A 273 2.52 15.97 11.78
N GLY A 274 3.52 15.22 11.30
CA GLY A 274 3.50 13.76 11.36
C GLY A 274 4.38 13.08 10.32
N THR A 275 4.31 11.78 10.26
CA THR A 275 5.12 10.94 9.38
C THR A 275 4.50 10.68 8.00
N LEU A 276 3.19 10.91 7.85
CA LEU A 276 2.45 10.62 6.61
C LEU A 276 2.93 11.49 5.44
N ARG A 277 3.30 10.83 4.33
CA ARG A 277 3.76 11.40 3.07
C ARG A 277 2.74 11.08 1.97
N ALA A 278 2.97 11.49 0.73
CA ALA A 278 2.08 11.13 -0.37
C ALA A 278 2.40 9.71 -0.88
N GLY A 279 1.60 8.75 -0.48
CA GLY A 279 1.80 7.33 -0.84
C GLY A 279 2.61 6.53 0.17
N PHE A 280 3.31 7.18 1.05
CA PHE A 280 4.20 6.53 2.00
C PHE A 280 3.98 7.07 3.43
N ASP A 281 4.46 6.31 4.40
CA ASP A 281 4.63 6.75 5.78
C ASP A 281 6.13 6.87 6.08
N GLY A 282 6.52 7.79 6.95
CA GLY A 282 7.88 7.93 7.42
C GLY A 282 8.13 7.14 8.70
N LYS A 283 9.39 6.86 8.98
CA LYS A 283 9.80 6.33 10.28
C LYS A 283 9.59 7.41 11.35
N ARG A 284 9.00 7.02 12.49
CA ARG A 284 8.90 7.92 13.65
C ARG A 284 10.26 8.27 14.20
N ALA A 285 10.42 9.51 14.62
CA ALA A 285 11.64 9.97 15.27
C ALA A 285 11.85 9.26 16.63
N PRO A 286 13.12 9.12 17.07
CA PRO A 286 13.41 8.61 18.40
C PRO A 286 12.69 9.43 19.49
N GLY A 287 11.99 8.75 20.39
CA GLY A 287 11.19 9.39 21.46
C GLY A 287 9.74 9.66 21.13
N GLU A 288 9.31 9.54 19.87
CA GLU A 288 7.89 9.70 19.44
C GLU A 288 7.06 8.42 19.57
N GLY A 289 7.58 7.42 20.25
CA GLY A 289 6.92 6.13 20.47
C GLY A 289 7.43 5.01 19.56
N PRO A 290 6.82 3.83 19.64
CA PRO A 290 7.26 2.66 18.89
C PRO A 290 7.11 2.87 17.39
N THR A 291 8.09 2.41 16.63
CA THR A 291 8.06 2.43 15.16
C THR A 291 8.03 1.02 14.60
N SER A 292 7.13 0.76 13.65
CA SER A 292 7.09 -0.52 12.94
C SER A 292 8.31 -0.74 12.04
N ALA A 293 9.06 0.31 11.70
CA ALA A 293 10.28 0.23 10.89
C ALA A 293 11.47 -0.40 11.62
N GLY A 294 11.37 -0.57 12.96
CA GLY A 294 12.49 -1.02 13.78
C GLY A 294 13.49 0.10 14.08
N THR A 295 14.66 -0.27 14.55
CA THR A 295 15.70 0.67 15.00
C THR A 295 16.86 0.80 14.01
N VAL A 296 17.10 -0.18 13.17
CA VAL A 296 18.25 -0.27 12.25
C VAL A 296 18.11 0.65 11.04
N LEU A 297 16.92 0.70 10.43
CA LEU A 297 16.67 1.63 9.32
C LEU A 297 16.84 3.09 9.77
N GLY A 298 17.41 3.93 8.92
CA GLY A 298 17.70 5.33 9.19
C GLY A 298 16.46 6.19 9.42
N ALA A 299 16.67 7.40 9.93
CA ALA A 299 15.58 8.33 10.27
C ALA A 299 14.76 8.78 9.05
N ARG A 300 15.39 8.83 7.85
CA ARG A 300 14.71 9.21 6.62
C ARG A 300 13.97 8.07 5.93
N ALA A 301 14.01 6.86 6.51
CA ALA A 301 13.31 5.71 5.97
C ALA A 301 11.81 6.00 5.80
N PHE A 302 11.26 5.50 4.71
CA PHE A 302 9.86 5.61 4.36
C PHE A 302 9.33 4.30 3.83
N GLY A 303 8.04 4.07 3.95
CA GLY A 303 7.45 2.80 3.56
C GLY A 303 5.96 2.80 3.71
N HIS A 304 5.36 1.64 3.80
CA HIS A 304 3.95 1.48 4.10
C HIS A 304 3.67 0.13 4.76
N LEU A 305 2.63 0.09 5.58
CA LEU A 305 2.13 -1.13 6.21
C LEU A 305 0.79 -1.54 5.61
N GLY A 306 0.57 -2.85 5.48
CA GLY A 306 -0.72 -3.42 5.12
C GLY A 306 -1.44 -4.03 6.31
N PHE A 307 -2.77 -3.93 6.32
CA PHE A 307 -3.62 -4.47 7.39
C PHE A 307 -3.51 -5.99 7.51
N THR A 308 -3.36 -6.68 6.39
CA THR A 308 -3.15 -8.13 6.29
C THR A 308 -1.84 -8.62 6.90
N GLY A 309 -0.95 -7.69 7.25
CA GLY A 309 0.36 -7.98 7.85
C GLY A 309 1.53 -7.78 6.89
N THR A 310 1.29 -7.15 5.77
CA THR A 310 2.31 -6.80 4.78
C THR A 310 3.05 -5.51 5.15
N SER A 311 4.24 -5.32 4.61
CA SER A 311 5.02 -4.10 4.77
C SER A 311 6.07 -3.94 3.67
N LEU A 312 6.39 -2.70 3.39
CA LEU A 312 7.53 -2.26 2.58
C LEU A 312 8.21 -1.10 3.31
N TRP A 313 9.52 -1.14 3.51
CA TRP A 313 10.33 -0.03 3.99
C TRP A 313 11.53 0.20 3.08
N ILE A 314 11.84 1.46 2.83
CA ILE A 314 12.92 1.93 1.97
C ILE A 314 13.75 2.91 2.76
N ASP A 315 15.04 2.63 2.89
CA ASP A 315 16.02 3.51 3.54
C ASP A 315 16.88 4.18 2.47
N PRO A 316 16.71 5.48 2.19
CA PRO A 316 17.46 6.17 1.16
C PRO A 316 18.92 6.46 1.57
N ASP A 317 19.26 6.40 2.85
CA ASP A 317 20.62 6.65 3.34
C ASP A 317 21.47 5.38 3.29
N ALA A 318 20.92 4.28 3.81
CA ALA A 318 21.57 2.97 3.77
C ALA A 318 21.44 2.27 2.42
N GLU A 319 20.57 2.79 1.53
CA GLU A 319 20.23 2.20 0.23
C GLU A 319 19.72 0.76 0.35
N ILE A 320 18.78 0.58 1.28
CA ILE A 320 18.19 -0.70 1.64
C ILE A 320 16.68 -0.66 1.41
N VAL A 321 16.15 -1.77 0.93
CA VAL A 321 14.71 -2.06 0.88
C VAL A 321 14.46 -3.33 1.68
N VAL A 322 13.46 -3.32 2.56
CA VAL A 322 13.00 -4.51 3.26
C VAL A 322 11.50 -4.68 3.08
N SER A 323 11.06 -5.92 2.92
CA SER A 323 9.66 -6.27 2.79
C SER A 323 9.35 -7.52 3.60
N MET A 324 8.17 -7.53 4.17
CA MET A 324 7.61 -8.66 4.89
C MET A 324 6.15 -8.79 4.53
N LEU A 325 5.76 -9.95 4.02
CA LEU A 325 4.39 -10.26 3.64
C LEU A 325 3.87 -11.38 4.51
N THR A 326 2.71 -11.17 5.11
CA THR A 326 2.07 -12.17 5.98
C THR A 326 0.57 -12.21 5.74
N ASN A 327 -0.06 -13.29 6.14
CA ASN A 327 -1.50 -13.40 6.25
C ASN A 327 -1.95 -13.40 7.73
N ARG A 328 -1.44 -12.45 8.55
CA ARG A 328 -1.71 -12.39 9.99
C ARG A 328 -3.20 -12.36 10.33
N VAL A 329 -4.04 -11.89 9.41
CA VAL A 329 -5.50 -11.82 9.57
C VAL A 329 -6.19 -13.17 9.40
N HIS A 330 -5.46 -14.22 9.00
CA HIS A 330 -6.02 -15.57 8.91
C HIS A 330 -5.86 -16.31 10.25
N PRO A 331 -6.91 -16.96 10.78
CA PRO A 331 -8.30 -16.88 10.30
C PRO A 331 -9.05 -15.64 10.78
N SER A 332 -8.48 -14.82 11.67
CA SER A 332 -9.13 -13.66 12.28
C SER A 332 -8.22 -12.44 12.36
N ARG A 333 -8.78 -11.26 12.11
CA ARG A 333 -8.12 -9.96 12.27
C ARG A 333 -7.74 -9.61 13.71
N GLU A 334 -8.27 -10.32 14.68
CA GLU A 334 -7.99 -10.12 16.12
C GLU A 334 -6.55 -10.48 16.49
N ASN A 335 -5.82 -11.23 15.66
CA ASN A 335 -4.41 -11.49 15.88
C ASN A 335 -3.58 -10.21 15.69
N VAL A 336 -3.08 -9.64 16.78
CA VAL A 336 -2.29 -8.40 16.80
C VAL A 336 -0.80 -8.61 17.05
N ALA A 337 -0.33 -9.86 17.14
CA ALA A 337 1.08 -10.20 17.41
C ALA A 337 2.06 -9.58 16.38
N ILE A 338 1.57 -9.24 15.19
CA ILE A 338 2.32 -8.53 14.15
C ILE A 338 2.88 -7.18 14.63
N ARG A 339 2.23 -6.52 15.60
CA ARG A 339 2.66 -5.21 16.11
C ARG A 339 4.02 -5.28 16.81
N GLU A 340 4.25 -6.35 17.54
CA GLU A 340 5.53 -6.61 18.22
C GLU A 340 6.55 -7.25 17.27
N ALA A 341 6.08 -8.02 16.28
CA ALA A 341 6.94 -8.74 15.37
C ALA A 341 7.61 -7.83 14.34
N ARG A 342 6.90 -6.84 13.79
CA ARG A 342 7.41 -5.96 12.72
C ARG A 342 8.75 -5.29 13.05
N PRO A 343 8.93 -4.62 14.22
CA PRO A 343 10.19 -3.93 14.51
C PRO A 343 11.40 -4.86 14.42
N TRP A 344 11.38 -6.00 15.13
CA TRP A 344 12.52 -6.90 15.14
C TRP A 344 12.74 -7.62 13.79
N ALA A 345 11.66 -7.91 13.05
CA ALA A 345 11.77 -8.55 11.75
C ALA A 345 12.41 -7.59 10.72
N HIS A 346 11.97 -6.33 10.69
CA HIS A 346 12.60 -5.31 9.84
C HIS A 346 14.06 -5.05 10.23
N ASP A 347 14.38 -5.02 11.54
CA ASP A 347 15.75 -4.89 12.01
C ASP A 347 16.63 -6.07 11.53
N ALA A 348 16.13 -7.30 11.64
CA ALA A 348 16.85 -8.48 11.18
C ALA A 348 17.13 -8.44 9.66
N LEU A 349 16.13 -8.06 8.86
CA LEU A 349 16.27 -7.92 7.41
C LEU A 349 17.23 -6.78 7.04
N ALA A 350 17.14 -5.63 7.70
CA ALA A 350 18.02 -4.49 7.45
C ALA A 350 19.48 -4.78 7.83
N LEU A 351 19.74 -5.47 8.95
CA LEU A 351 21.06 -5.93 9.33
C LEU A 351 21.64 -6.89 8.30
N ARG A 352 20.80 -7.78 7.77
CA ARG A 352 21.23 -8.71 6.71
C ARG A 352 21.58 -7.99 5.41
N ALA A 353 20.78 -7.01 5.00
CA ALA A 353 21.00 -6.18 3.83
C ALA A 353 22.26 -5.31 3.92
N SER A 354 22.67 -4.94 5.14
CA SER A 354 23.83 -4.08 5.40
C SER A 354 25.18 -4.79 5.15
N LYS A 355 25.21 -6.11 5.10
CA LYS A 355 26.40 -6.94 4.82
C LYS A 355 26.61 -7.20 3.34
#